data_aa99ded421e9f2495802a89fd1833a07
#
_entry.id   aa99ded421e9f2495802a89fd1833a07
#
_cell.length_a   1.000
_cell.length_b   1.000
_cell.length_c   1.000
_cell.angle_alpha   90.00
_cell.angle_beta   90.00
_cell.angle_gamma   90.00
#
_symmetry.space_group_name_H-M   'P 1'
#
loop_
_entity.id
_entity.type
_entity.pdbx_description
1 polymer ?
#
loop_
_entity_poly.entity_id
_entity_poly.type
_entity_poly.pdbx_seq_one_letter_code
_entity_poly.pdbx_strand_id
1 'polypeptide(L)'
;MRTATHYGSRTREERDLAQAGILRFENVAKSFGGTQALKGVSFDVNRGEVVALLGENGAGKSTLIKVLGGIVAADSGAVSIDGAPYRHRADARQSVAFVHQDLGLIEWMTVAENMALAQGFPRRGSRIPFAPIDWRSAERRAEEALALIGGRIDPSRRVRSLSRTEKSLVAIARALVVNCDFLVLDEPTASLPADEVERLFEAVRGLRSRGVGMIYVSHRLDEIFRIADRVVVMRDGRLVGEKPVRETNPDELIGLIVGRSTFELFHKSESAPGPARVVVRGLKTHGSGPVDFEIREGELLGLVGLRGAGQEEIGRALFGAIPHDGSILIDGAAPDLSSPRAAVRAGVGLLARDRAEESIASALAVRENAYLNPSASGRGLLSFLGRGAEARKATALGATVGLRPNAPELPIEGLSGGNQQKVIVGRWLATGRRLLVAEDPTAGVDVGAKAEIYRLIERALEAKLAVAVVSTDFEEVGHICHRALVFNRGRIIAELNGSELTTESVIAAASASEAA
;
A
#
# COMPACT_ATOMS: atom_id res chain seq x y z
N MET A 1 7.20 50.08 -37.69
CA MET A 1 8.09 49.81 -36.55
C MET A 1 7.81 48.40 -36.06
N ARG A 2 8.65 47.43 -36.42
CA ARG A 2 8.55 46.04 -35.98
C ARG A 2 9.64 45.82 -34.92
N THR A 3 9.28 45.58 -33.67
CA THR A 3 10.19 45.15 -32.62
C THR A 3 10.34 43.64 -32.70
N ALA A 4 11.47 43.17 -33.17
CA ALA A 4 11.88 41.77 -33.14
C ALA A 4 12.40 41.45 -31.73
N THR A 5 11.74 40.55 -31.01
CA THR A 5 12.19 39.97 -29.74
C THR A 5 13.31 38.96 -30.04
N HIS A 6 14.52 39.26 -29.65
CA HIS A 6 15.65 38.35 -29.71
C HIS A 6 15.45 37.21 -28.69
N TYR A 7 15.15 36.01 -29.17
CA TYR A 7 15.39 34.78 -28.42
C TYR A 7 16.90 34.50 -28.52
N GLY A 8 17.61 34.78 -27.42
CA GLY A 8 19.02 34.44 -27.31
C GLY A 8 19.21 32.93 -27.40
N SER A 9 19.92 32.48 -28.43
CA SER A 9 20.39 31.10 -28.53
C SER A 9 21.41 30.84 -27.42
N ARG A 10 21.04 30.03 -26.42
CA ARG A 10 22.01 29.53 -25.44
C ARG A 10 23.16 28.82 -26.15
N THR A 11 24.37 29.11 -25.73
CA THR A 11 25.58 28.49 -26.26
C THR A 11 25.56 26.97 -26.04
N ARG A 12 26.34 26.24 -26.82
CA ARG A 12 26.44 24.77 -26.71
C ARG A 12 26.91 24.37 -25.32
N GLU A 13 27.83 25.11 -24.70
CA GLU A 13 28.29 24.91 -23.31
C GLU A 13 27.20 25.15 -22.27
N GLU A 14 26.34 26.17 -22.44
CA GLU A 14 25.19 26.41 -21.57
C GLU A 14 24.11 25.32 -21.69
N ARG A 15 23.97 24.68 -22.88
CA ARG A 15 23.11 23.50 -23.04
C ARG A 15 23.71 22.26 -22.39
N ASP A 16 25.01 22.05 -22.53
CA ASP A 16 25.73 20.91 -21.95
C ASP A 16 25.81 21.03 -20.41
N LEU A 17 25.99 22.23 -19.86
CA LEU A 17 25.90 22.50 -18.40
C LEU A 17 24.48 22.35 -17.85
N ALA A 18 23.45 22.70 -18.62
CA ALA A 18 22.05 22.49 -18.26
C ALA A 18 21.59 21.03 -18.40
N GLN A 19 22.39 20.16 -19.05
CA GLN A 19 22.12 18.73 -19.19
C GLN A 19 22.92 17.86 -18.19
N ALA A 20 23.91 18.42 -17.51
CA ALA A 20 24.73 17.71 -16.56
C ALA A 20 23.93 17.32 -15.31
N GLY A 21 23.87 16.03 -15.01
CA GLY A 21 23.20 15.50 -13.81
C GLY A 21 21.72 15.18 -13.96
N ILE A 22 21.26 14.87 -15.18
CA ILE A 22 19.85 14.57 -15.47
C ILE A 22 19.68 13.13 -15.96
N LEU A 23 18.83 12.36 -15.27
CA LEU A 23 18.25 11.12 -15.80
C LEU A 23 16.97 11.47 -16.57
N ARG A 24 16.91 11.15 -17.86
CA ARG A 24 15.79 11.52 -18.73
C ARG A 24 15.16 10.31 -19.40
N PHE A 25 13.84 10.28 -19.36
CA PHE A 25 13.00 9.37 -20.13
C PHE A 25 12.42 10.16 -21.32
N GLU A 26 12.51 9.62 -22.52
CA GLU A 26 12.01 10.26 -23.74
C GLU A 26 11.11 9.28 -24.51
N ASN A 27 9.81 9.56 -24.54
CA ASN A 27 8.78 8.80 -25.27
C ASN A 27 8.86 7.28 -25.07
N VAL A 28 9.14 6.83 -23.86
CA VAL A 28 9.32 5.41 -23.53
C VAL A 28 7.99 4.68 -23.68
N ALA A 29 7.95 3.69 -24.58
CA ALA A 29 6.78 2.85 -24.81
C ALA A 29 7.11 1.37 -24.65
N LYS A 30 6.11 0.58 -24.16
CA LYS A 30 6.23 -0.85 -23.97
C LYS A 30 4.88 -1.55 -24.03
N SER A 31 4.83 -2.66 -24.76
CA SER A 31 3.64 -3.52 -24.88
C SER A 31 3.97 -4.96 -24.47
N PHE A 32 2.99 -5.64 -23.92
CA PHE A 32 3.04 -7.06 -23.59
C PHE A 32 1.77 -7.75 -24.09
N GLY A 33 1.89 -8.73 -24.98
CA GLY A 33 0.76 -9.54 -25.43
C GLY A 33 -0.47 -8.77 -25.90
N GLY A 34 -0.25 -7.64 -26.58
CA GLY A 34 -1.34 -6.77 -27.08
C GLY A 34 -1.79 -5.66 -26.11
N THR A 35 -1.33 -5.68 -24.86
CA THR A 35 -1.58 -4.61 -23.89
C THR A 35 -0.43 -3.63 -23.86
N GLN A 36 -0.71 -2.35 -24.14
CA GLN A 36 0.28 -1.28 -24.10
C GLN A 36 0.46 -0.76 -22.67
N ALA A 37 1.52 -1.22 -22.00
CA ALA A 37 1.83 -0.89 -20.61
C ALA A 37 2.45 0.51 -20.44
N LEU A 38 3.21 0.98 -21.43
CA LEU A 38 3.74 2.35 -21.52
C LEU A 38 3.40 2.94 -22.88
N LYS A 39 2.92 4.18 -22.91
CA LYS A 39 2.37 4.85 -24.09
C LYS A 39 3.10 6.17 -24.37
N GLY A 40 4.44 6.14 -24.40
CA GLY A 40 5.26 7.31 -24.66
C GLY A 40 5.44 8.20 -23.42
N VAL A 41 6.02 7.63 -22.37
CA VAL A 41 6.28 8.35 -21.11
C VAL A 41 7.55 9.18 -21.23
N SER A 42 7.46 10.47 -20.86
CA SER A 42 8.60 11.40 -20.88
C SER A 42 8.60 12.24 -19.61
N PHE A 43 9.70 12.23 -18.87
CA PHE A 43 10.01 13.12 -17.75
C PHE A 43 11.50 13.02 -17.44
N ASP A 44 11.99 13.85 -16.55
CA ASP A 44 13.37 13.82 -16.09
C ASP A 44 13.50 13.79 -14.56
N VAL A 45 14.69 13.50 -14.06
CA VAL A 45 15.05 13.54 -12.65
C VAL A 45 16.42 14.21 -12.52
N ASN A 46 16.51 15.26 -11.73
CA ASN A 46 17.77 15.96 -11.49
C ASN A 46 18.56 15.31 -10.37
N ARG A 47 19.88 15.48 -10.37
CA ARG A 47 20.70 15.10 -9.19
C ARG A 47 20.28 15.93 -7.98
N GLY A 48 20.18 15.25 -6.81
CA GLY A 48 19.73 15.88 -5.58
C GLY A 48 18.24 16.24 -5.55
N GLU A 49 17.44 15.69 -6.49
CA GLU A 49 16.00 15.82 -6.51
C GLU A 49 15.33 14.49 -6.12
N VAL A 50 14.26 14.56 -5.37
CA VAL A 50 13.38 13.41 -5.09
C VAL A 50 12.11 13.58 -5.91
N VAL A 51 11.95 12.76 -6.95
CA VAL A 51 10.74 12.71 -7.77
C VAL A 51 9.87 11.55 -7.30
N ALA A 52 8.67 11.86 -6.83
CA ALA A 52 7.68 10.85 -6.51
C ALA A 52 6.97 10.36 -7.77
N LEU A 53 7.01 9.06 -8.03
CA LEU A 53 6.31 8.42 -9.14
C LEU A 53 5.01 7.80 -8.62
N LEU A 54 3.89 8.43 -8.92
CA LEU A 54 2.54 8.09 -8.46
C LEU A 54 1.70 7.45 -9.56
N GLY A 55 0.63 6.78 -9.16
CA GLY A 55 -0.36 6.17 -10.07
C GLY A 55 -0.97 4.91 -9.48
N GLU A 56 -2.11 4.48 -10.01
CA GLU A 56 -2.77 3.24 -9.62
C GLU A 56 -1.94 1.99 -9.95
N ASN A 57 -2.36 0.84 -9.39
CA ASN A 57 -1.82 -0.45 -9.81
C ASN A 57 -2.18 -0.70 -11.28
N GLY A 58 -1.16 -1.04 -12.09
CA GLY A 58 -1.34 -1.16 -13.53
C GLY A 58 -1.10 0.13 -14.33
N ALA A 59 -0.84 1.28 -13.70
CA ALA A 59 -0.54 2.53 -14.37
C ALA A 59 0.77 2.52 -15.20
N GLY A 60 1.61 1.47 -15.05
CA GLY A 60 2.85 1.31 -15.79
C GLY A 60 4.12 1.61 -15.00
N LYS A 61 4.03 2.03 -13.72
CA LYS A 61 5.19 2.38 -12.87
C LYS A 61 6.25 1.29 -12.82
N SER A 62 5.86 0.08 -12.44
CA SER A 62 6.80 -1.06 -12.35
C SER A 62 7.37 -1.47 -13.72
N THR A 63 6.62 -1.26 -14.81
CA THR A 63 7.13 -1.47 -16.17
C THR A 63 8.21 -0.46 -16.51
N LEU A 64 8.00 0.82 -16.15
CA LEU A 64 8.98 1.89 -16.36
C LEU A 64 10.27 1.62 -15.58
N ILE A 65 10.15 1.20 -14.31
CA ILE A 65 11.29 0.80 -13.47
C ILE A 65 12.03 -0.40 -14.07
N LYS A 66 11.33 -1.42 -14.59
CA LYS A 66 11.93 -2.57 -15.26
C LYS A 66 12.63 -2.18 -16.57
N VAL A 67 12.12 -1.18 -17.28
CA VAL A 67 12.80 -0.63 -18.48
C VAL A 67 14.09 0.08 -18.05
N LEU A 68 14.04 0.94 -17.03
CA LEU A 68 15.22 1.60 -16.48
C LEU A 68 16.26 0.59 -15.96
N GLY A 69 15.82 -0.46 -15.26
CA GLY A 69 16.68 -1.55 -14.78
C GLY A 69 17.17 -2.51 -15.84
N GLY A 70 16.84 -2.29 -17.12
CA GLY A 70 17.25 -3.17 -18.24
C GLY A 70 16.70 -4.60 -18.16
N ILE A 71 15.70 -4.84 -17.31
CA ILE A 71 15.01 -6.14 -17.18
C ILE A 71 14.12 -6.37 -18.41
N VAL A 72 13.52 -5.28 -18.91
CA VAL A 72 12.66 -5.27 -20.08
C VAL A 72 13.14 -4.17 -21.03
N ALA A 73 13.31 -4.50 -22.31
CA ALA A 73 13.63 -3.50 -23.33
C ALA A 73 12.39 -2.66 -23.69
N ALA A 74 12.55 -1.35 -23.81
CA ALA A 74 11.52 -0.50 -24.40
C ALA A 74 11.29 -0.88 -25.89
N ASP A 75 10.04 -0.76 -26.36
CA ASP A 75 9.71 -0.97 -27.77
C ASP A 75 10.05 0.27 -28.59
N SER A 76 9.93 1.46 -27.98
CA SER A 76 10.37 2.74 -28.55
C SER A 76 10.71 3.74 -27.46
N GLY A 77 11.35 4.86 -27.85
CA GLY A 77 11.85 5.86 -26.92
C GLY A 77 13.23 5.52 -26.37
N ALA A 78 13.74 6.34 -25.48
CA ALA A 78 15.07 6.19 -24.91
C ALA A 78 15.13 6.62 -23.44
N VAL A 79 16.11 6.08 -22.72
CA VAL A 79 16.54 6.58 -21.41
C VAL A 79 17.98 7.06 -21.56
N SER A 80 18.28 8.26 -21.04
CA SER A 80 19.60 8.85 -21.09
C SER A 80 20.02 9.41 -19.74
N ILE A 81 21.33 9.43 -19.48
CA ILE A 81 21.94 10.12 -18.33
C ILE A 81 22.94 11.11 -18.91
N ASP A 82 22.82 12.38 -18.51
CA ASP A 82 23.67 13.45 -18.97
C ASP A 82 23.76 13.55 -20.52
N GLY A 83 22.64 13.25 -21.19
CA GLY A 83 22.53 13.22 -22.65
C GLY A 83 23.12 11.98 -23.34
N ALA A 84 23.80 11.10 -22.60
CA ALA A 84 24.29 9.84 -23.13
C ALA A 84 23.23 8.73 -22.98
N PRO A 85 23.02 7.85 -24.01
CA PRO A 85 22.08 6.75 -23.90
C PRO A 85 22.45 5.82 -22.75
N TYR A 86 21.50 5.59 -21.85
CA TYR A 86 21.69 4.71 -20.69
C TYR A 86 21.28 3.26 -21.01
N ARG A 87 22.19 2.32 -20.72
CA ARG A 87 21.94 0.88 -20.82
C ARG A 87 22.49 0.18 -19.57
N HIS A 88 21.61 -0.15 -18.66
CA HIS A 88 21.93 -0.68 -17.32
C HIS A 88 23.04 -1.77 -17.30
N ARG A 89 23.05 -2.69 -18.28
CA ARG A 89 24.05 -3.79 -18.33
C ARG A 89 25.35 -3.44 -19.06
N ALA A 90 25.40 -2.35 -19.78
CA ALA A 90 26.56 -1.93 -20.56
C ALA A 90 27.38 -0.82 -19.88
N ASP A 91 26.79 -0.17 -18.86
CA ASP A 91 27.41 0.93 -18.15
C ASP A 91 28.30 0.42 -17.02
N ALA A 92 29.62 0.52 -17.19
CA ALA A 92 30.62 0.08 -16.21
C ALA A 92 30.53 0.83 -14.86
N ARG A 93 29.79 1.96 -14.83
CA ARG A 93 29.53 2.80 -13.66
C ARG A 93 28.09 2.63 -13.22
N GLN A 94 27.53 1.64 -12.87
CA GLN A 94 26.13 1.49 -12.42
C GLN A 94 25.50 2.84 -11.92
N SER A 95 25.29 3.79 -12.84
CA SER A 95 24.81 5.15 -12.52
C SER A 95 23.44 5.16 -11.85
N VAL A 96 22.66 4.07 -11.98
CA VAL A 96 21.35 3.89 -11.35
C VAL A 96 21.34 2.65 -10.47
N ALA A 97 20.96 2.81 -9.21
CA ALA A 97 20.75 1.72 -8.26
C ALA A 97 19.27 1.54 -7.95
N PHE A 98 18.89 0.34 -7.50
CA PHE A 98 17.50 -0.03 -7.23
C PHE A 98 17.35 -0.66 -5.85
N VAL A 99 16.34 -0.23 -5.12
CA VAL A 99 15.81 -0.89 -3.93
C VAL A 99 14.38 -1.30 -4.26
N HIS A 100 14.19 -2.61 -4.46
CA HIS A 100 12.89 -3.20 -4.75
C HIS A 100 12.09 -3.48 -3.48
N GLN A 101 10.80 -3.67 -3.60
CA GLN A 101 9.87 -3.95 -2.50
C GLN A 101 10.28 -5.18 -1.66
N ASP A 102 10.85 -6.21 -2.28
CA ASP A 102 11.36 -7.42 -1.62
C ASP A 102 12.80 -7.28 -1.08
N LEU A 103 13.40 -6.07 -1.21
CA LEU A 103 14.76 -5.71 -0.81
C LEU A 103 15.88 -6.55 -1.46
N GLY A 104 15.62 -7.74 -1.99
CA GLY A 104 16.57 -8.63 -2.63
C GLY A 104 17.78 -8.97 -1.76
N LEU A 105 17.60 -9.11 -0.46
CA LEU A 105 18.64 -9.48 0.49
C LEU A 105 18.66 -11.01 0.72
N ILE A 106 19.84 -11.57 0.89
CA ILE A 106 20.00 -12.99 1.20
C ILE A 106 20.01 -13.16 2.72
N GLU A 107 18.96 -13.73 3.27
CA GLU A 107 18.64 -13.79 4.69
C GLU A 107 19.69 -14.51 5.56
N TRP A 108 20.32 -15.57 5.04
CA TRP A 108 21.34 -16.35 5.78
C TRP A 108 22.73 -15.76 5.72
N MET A 109 22.97 -14.80 4.82
CA MET A 109 24.23 -14.08 4.71
C MET A 109 24.31 -12.96 5.75
N THR A 110 25.55 -12.54 6.06
CA THR A 110 25.79 -11.34 6.87
C THR A 110 25.51 -10.07 6.07
N VAL A 111 25.42 -8.94 6.75
CA VAL A 111 25.29 -7.63 6.12
C VAL A 111 26.48 -7.35 5.21
N ALA A 112 27.72 -7.61 5.67
CA ALA A 112 28.93 -7.44 4.88
C ALA A 112 28.94 -8.32 3.62
N GLU A 113 28.49 -9.57 3.72
CA GLU A 113 28.37 -10.48 2.58
C GLU A 113 27.34 -9.98 1.55
N ASN A 114 26.16 -9.52 2.00
CA ASN A 114 25.13 -8.93 1.14
C ASN A 114 25.62 -7.68 0.39
N MET A 115 26.43 -6.85 1.03
CA MET A 115 27.03 -5.67 0.39
C MET A 115 28.14 -6.07 -0.59
N ALA A 116 28.97 -7.04 -0.22
CA ALA A 116 30.04 -7.54 -1.08
C ALA A 116 29.51 -8.21 -2.36
N LEU A 117 28.29 -8.74 -2.38
CA LEU A 117 27.65 -9.24 -3.59
C LEU A 117 27.48 -8.16 -4.67
N ALA A 118 27.25 -6.91 -4.28
CA ALA A 118 27.07 -5.80 -5.22
C ALA A 118 28.40 -5.24 -5.75
N GLN A 119 29.45 -5.21 -4.92
CA GLN A 119 30.75 -4.65 -5.26
C GLN A 119 31.79 -5.66 -5.75
N GLY A 120 31.52 -6.94 -5.54
CA GLY A 120 32.53 -8.00 -5.55
C GLY A 120 33.26 -8.14 -4.21
N PHE A 121 33.61 -9.37 -3.87
CA PHE A 121 34.34 -9.68 -2.64
C PHE A 121 35.78 -9.17 -2.70
N PRO A 122 36.23 -8.34 -1.75
CA PRO A 122 37.62 -7.88 -1.69
C PRO A 122 38.53 -9.07 -1.45
N ARG A 123 39.71 -9.09 -2.11
CA ARG A 123 40.70 -10.17 -2.00
C ARG A 123 42.00 -9.68 -1.42
N ARG A 124 42.65 -10.51 -0.63
CA ARG A 124 44.01 -10.26 -0.13
C ARG A 124 45.04 -10.47 -1.25
N GLY A 125 45.56 -9.36 -1.81
CA GLY A 125 46.51 -9.42 -2.91
C GLY A 125 45.87 -9.48 -4.29
N SER A 126 45.62 -8.32 -4.89
CA SER A 126 44.91 -8.14 -6.16
C SER A 126 45.58 -8.77 -7.40
N ARG A 127 46.81 -9.27 -7.28
CA ARG A 127 47.62 -9.87 -8.37
C ARG A 127 47.72 -11.38 -8.33
N ILE A 128 47.11 -12.04 -7.32
CA ILE A 128 47.22 -13.50 -7.17
C ILE A 128 45.90 -14.13 -7.62
N PRO A 129 45.87 -14.97 -8.66
CA PRO A 129 44.71 -15.80 -8.99
C PRO A 129 44.32 -16.64 -7.76
N PHE A 130 43.02 -16.68 -7.41
CA PHE A 130 42.50 -17.41 -6.24
C PHE A 130 42.89 -16.84 -4.86
N ALA A 131 43.26 -15.54 -4.75
CA ALA A 131 43.52 -14.92 -3.48
C ALA A 131 42.29 -15.06 -2.53
N PRO A 132 42.52 -15.34 -1.23
CA PRO A 132 41.42 -15.46 -0.25
C PRO A 132 40.66 -14.14 -0.08
N ILE A 133 39.38 -14.26 0.27
CA ILE A 133 38.53 -13.09 0.56
C ILE A 133 39.07 -12.34 1.79
N ASP A 134 39.12 -11.04 1.71
CA ASP A 134 39.47 -10.18 2.82
C ASP A 134 38.20 -9.72 3.56
N TRP A 135 37.75 -10.55 4.49
CA TRP A 135 36.54 -10.29 5.27
C TRP A 135 36.59 -8.99 6.08
N ARG A 136 37.74 -8.66 6.65
CA ARG A 136 37.91 -7.37 7.38
C ARG A 136 37.71 -6.17 6.47
N SER A 137 38.16 -6.27 5.23
CA SER A 137 37.93 -5.21 4.24
C SER A 137 36.45 -5.17 3.81
N ALA A 138 35.78 -6.31 3.71
CA ALA A 138 34.34 -6.38 3.40
C ALA A 138 33.49 -5.73 4.53
N GLU A 139 33.78 -6.07 5.78
CA GLU A 139 33.11 -5.51 6.95
C GLU A 139 33.31 -3.99 7.04
N ARG A 140 34.53 -3.51 6.92
CA ARG A 140 34.83 -2.06 6.94
C ARG A 140 34.09 -1.30 5.83
N ARG A 141 34.05 -1.82 4.59
CA ARG A 141 33.28 -1.20 3.50
C ARG A 141 31.79 -1.16 3.81
N ALA A 142 31.26 -2.21 4.46
CA ALA A 142 29.88 -2.24 4.90
C ALA A 142 29.58 -1.22 5.99
N GLU A 143 30.48 -1.07 6.97
CA GLU A 143 30.39 -0.01 8.01
C GLU A 143 30.39 1.39 7.39
N GLU A 144 31.33 1.65 6.47
CA GLU A 144 31.42 2.93 5.75
C GLU A 144 30.12 3.24 5.01
N ALA A 145 29.54 2.26 4.30
CA ALA A 145 28.30 2.43 3.57
C ALA A 145 27.09 2.67 4.50
N LEU A 146 27.00 1.94 5.62
CA LEU A 146 25.95 2.14 6.62
C LEU A 146 26.07 3.50 7.29
N ALA A 147 27.29 3.95 7.58
CA ALA A 147 27.54 5.28 8.16
C ALA A 147 27.04 6.42 7.25
N LEU A 148 27.04 6.22 5.91
CA LEU A 148 26.54 7.20 4.95
C LEU A 148 25.04 7.51 5.14
N ILE A 149 24.27 6.57 5.65
CA ILE A 149 22.81 6.68 5.86
C ILE A 149 22.44 6.74 7.34
N GLY A 150 23.41 7.00 8.24
CA GLY A 150 23.17 7.06 9.69
C GLY A 150 22.87 5.70 10.33
N GLY A 151 23.04 4.59 9.61
CA GLY A 151 22.79 3.25 10.10
C GLY A 151 23.92 2.75 11.03
N ARG A 152 23.57 2.33 12.25
CA ARG A 152 24.47 1.65 13.19
C ARG A 152 24.13 0.17 13.26
N ILE A 153 24.43 -0.57 12.20
CA ILE A 153 24.16 -2.01 12.08
C ILE A 153 25.51 -2.71 12.03
N ASP A 154 25.71 -3.71 12.88
CA ASP A 154 26.92 -4.55 12.87
C ASP A 154 26.99 -5.36 11.57
N PRO A 155 28.04 -5.18 10.73
CA PRO A 155 28.19 -5.88 9.45
C PRO A 155 28.29 -7.40 9.56
N SER A 156 28.65 -7.92 10.72
CA SER A 156 28.77 -9.37 10.98
C SER A 156 27.42 -10.03 11.27
N ARG A 157 26.36 -9.27 11.58
CA ARG A 157 25.02 -9.81 11.82
C ARG A 157 24.43 -10.42 10.56
N ARG A 158 23.72 -11.54 10.71
CA ARG A 158 22.95 -12.14 9.62
C ARG A 158 21.70 -11.34 9.33
N VAL A 159 21.37 -11.13 8.07
CA VAL A 159 20.21 -10.35 7.63
C VAL A 159 18.90 -10.86 8.23
N ARG A 160 18.73 -12.17 8.42
CA ARG A 160 17.54 -12.74 9.08
C ARG A 160 17.30 -12.25 10.51
N SER A 161 18.34 -11.78 11.23
CA SER A 161 18.25 -11.27 12.60
C SER A 161 17.94 -9.77 12.67
N LEU A 162 17.87 -9.11 11.53
CA LEU A 162 17.62 -7.68 11.44
C LEU A 162 16.12 -7.39 11.49
N SER A 163 15.76 -6.23 12.06
CA SER A 163 14.42 -5.66 11.90
C SER A 163 14.16 -5.32 10.43
N ARG A 164 12.92 -5.08 10.08
CA ARG A 164 12.55 -4.74 8.71
C ARG A 164 13.18 -3.42 8.26
N THR A 165 13.24 -2.44 9.14
CA THR A 165 13.93 -1.16 8.91
C THR A 165 15.43 -1.35 8.72
N GLU A 166 16.08 -2.13 9.59
CA GLU A 166 17.49 -2.45 9.41
C GLU A 166 17.74 -3.10 8.05
N LYS A 167 16.87 -4.01 7.62
CA LYS A 167 16.94 -4.64 6.28
C LYS A 167 16.80 -3.59 5.16
N SER A 168 15.85 -2.65 5.27
CA SER A 168 15.68 -1.57 4.29
C SER A 168 16.93 -0.67 4.23
N LEU A 169 17.48 -0.30 5.38
CA LEU A 169 18.72 0.47 5.44
C LEU A 169 19.91 -0.30 4.81
N VAL A 170 20.03 -1.60 5.07
CA VAL A 170 21.05 -2.45 4.43
C VAL A 170 20.88 -2.49 2.91
N ALA A 171 19.65 -2.60 2.40
CA ALA A 171 19.38 -2.59 0.96
C ALA A 171 19.75 -1.25 0.32
N ILE A 172 19.45 -0.13 0.99
CA ILE A 172 19.85 1.22 0.55
C ILE A 172 21.36 1.37 0.59
N ALA A 173 22.01 1.01 1.70
CA ALA A 173 23.46 1.06 1.82
C ALA A 173 24.13 0.23 0.72
N ARG A 174 23.63 -0.98 0.44
CA ARG A 174 24.10 -1.84 -0.67
C ARG A 174 23.98 -1.15 -2.02
N ALA A 175 22.88 -0.43 -2.26
CA ALA A 175 22.70 0.34 -3.49
C ALA A 175 23.72 1.48 -3.63
N LEU A 176 24.07 2.14 -2.51
CA LEU A 176 25.01 3.27 -2.48
C LEU A 176 26.48 2.88 -2.60
N VAL A 177 26.82 1.68 -2.13
CA VAL A 177 28.18 1.16 -2.21
C VAL A 177 28.73 1.17 -3.65
N VAL A 178 27.83 1.22 -4.65
CA VAL A 178 28.18 1.22 -6.09
C VAL A 178 28.41 2.63 -6.64
N ASN A 179 28.38 3.70 -5.79
CA ASN A 179 28.50 5.11 -6.22
C ASN A 179 27.50 5.49 -7.32
N CYS A 180 26.21 5.26 -7.07
CA CYS A 180 25.16 5.61 -8.03
C CYS A 180 24.88 7.13 -8.01
N ASP A 181 24.56 7.66 -9.18
CA ASP A 181 24.09 9.05 -9.37
C ASP A 181 22.58 9.15 -9.09
N PHE A 182 21.85 8.05 -9.35
CA PHE A 182 20.41 7.97 -9.19
C PHE A 182 20.02 6.70 -8.43
N LEU A 183 18.97 6.82 -7.60
CA LEU A 183 18.42 5.72 -6.80
C LEU A 183 16.92 5.59 -7.03
N VAL A 184 16.47 4.38 -7.32
CA VAL A 184 15.03 4.04 -7.37
C VAL A 184 14.65 3.33 -6.10
N LEU A 185 13.65 3.84 -5.39
CA LEU A 185 13.07 3.28 -4.18
C LEU A 185 11.62 2.86 -4.50
N ASP A 186 11.36 1.56 -4.57
CA ASP A 186 10.05 1.01 -4.92
C ASP A 186 9.34 0.52 -3.65
N GLU A 187 8.38 1.31 -3.17
CA GLU A 187 7.60 1.10 -1.94
C GLU A 187 8.45 0.77 -0.69
N PRO A 188 9.48 1.58 -0.37
CA PRO A 188 10.45 1.22 0.66
C PRO A 188 9.88 1.18 2.08
N THR A 189 8.71 1.75 2.31
CA THR A 189 8.02 1.88 3.61
C THR A 189 6.84 0.93 3.79
N ALA A 190 6.44 0.18 2.76
CA ALA A 190 5.19 -0.61 2.73
C ALA A 190 4.96 -1.52 3.95
N SER A 191 6.00 -1.83 4.70
CA SER A 191 5.94 -2.74 5.84
C SER A 191 6.65 -2.21 7.09
N LEU A 192 6.94 -0.90 7.11
CA LEU A 192 7.62 -0.27 8.24
C LEU A 192 6.59 0.32 9.22
N PRO A 193 6.81 0.19 10.55
CA PRO A 193 6.11 0.97 11.55
C PRO A 193 6.37 2.47 11.38
N ALA A 194 5.43 3.30 11.84
CA ALA A 194 5.50 4.76 11.62
C ALA A 194 6.75 5.42 12.23
N ASP A 195 7.20 4.95 13.39
CA ASP A 195 8.42 5.41 14.07
C ASP A 195 9.71 5.03 13.32
N GLU A 196 9.66 3.97 12.52
CA GLU A 196 10.80 3.52 11.73
C GLU A 196 10.88 4.22 10.35
N VAL A 197 9.76 4.74 9.83
CA VAL A 197 9.71 5.49 8.56
C VAL A 197 10.59 6.73 8.63
N GLU A 198 10.65 7.41 9.79
CA GLU A 198 11.45 8.62 9.92
C GLU A 198 12.96 8.37 9.71
N ARG A 199 13.48 7.25 10.21
CA ARG A 199 14.88 6.86 9.97
C ARG A 199 15.19 6.66 8.50
N LEU A 200 14.24 6.08 7.75
CA LEU A 200 14.37 5.94 6.31
C LEU A 200 14.39 7.32 5.62
N PHE A 201 13.50 8.23 6.04
CA PHE A 201 13.46 9.59 5.51
C PHE A 201 14.72 10.39 5.80
N GLU A 202 15.32 10.22 6.99
CA GLU A 202 16.63 10.82 7.30
C GLU A 202 17.72 10.33 6.33
N ALA A 203 17.74 9.02 6.04
CA ALA A 203 18.67 8.45 5.07
C ALA A 203 18.45 9.05 3.67
N VAL A 204 17.19 9.13 3.20
CA VAL A 204 16.85 9.72 1.90
C VAL A 204 17.26 11.21 1.82
N ARG A 205 16.98 12.00 2.87
CA ARG A 205 17.42 13.42 2.94
C ARG A 205 18.95 13.54 2.92
N GLY A 206 19.64 12.64 3.61
CA GLY A 206 21.09 12.57 3.60
C GLY A 206 21.67 12.27 2.23
N LEU A 207 21.02 11.41 1.43
CA LEU A 207 21.41 11.12 0.06
C LEU A 207 21.13 12.28 -0.89
N ARG A 208 19.96 12.89 -0.76
CA ARG A 208 19.60 14.11 -1.50
C ARG A 208 20.65 15.20 -1.32
N SER A 209 21.08 15.47 -0.08
CA SER A 209 22.08 16.49 0.22
C SER A 209 23.47 16.19 -0.37
N ARG A 210 23.75 14.94 -0.72
CA ARG A 210 24.97 14.48 -1.43
C ARG A 210 24.83 14.52 -2.94
N GLY A 211 23.70 14.98 -3.46
CA GLY A 211 23.45 15.10 -4.89
C GLY A 211 22.93 13.82 -5.57
N VAL A 212 22.48 12.80 -4.83
CA VAL A 212 21.84 11.62 -5.43
C VAL A 212 20.44 11.99 -5.86
N GLY A 213 20.11 11.84 -7.16
CA GLY A 213 18.75 11.97 -7.68
C GLY A 213 17.93 10.72 -7.36
N MET A 214 16.64 10.87 -7.03
CA MET A 214 15.85 9.73 -6.59
C MET A 214 14.48 9.66 -7.27
N ILE A 215 14.08 8.45 -7.64
CA ILE A 215 12.69 8.11 -7.98
C ILE A 215 12.11 7.36 -6.79
N TYR A 216 11.12 7.97 -6.13
CA TYR A 216 10.44 7.41 -4.96
C TYR A 216 9.04 6.94 -5.36
N VAL A 217 8.81 5.64 -5.36
CA VAL A 217 7.49 5.06 -5.65
C VAL A 217 6.79 4.76 -4.35
N SER A 218 5.64 5.35 -4.13
CA SER A 218 4.77 5.06 -3.00
C SER A 218 3.31 5.30 -3.40
N HIS A 219 2.41 4.66 -2.71
CA HIS A 219 0.98 4.92 -2.77
C HIS A 219 0.49 5.74 -1.56
N ARG A 220 1.39 6.08 -0.64
CA ARG A 220 1.12 6.85 0.58
C ARG A 220 1.43 8.32 0.35
N LEU A 221 0.38 9.13 0.24
CA LEU A 221 0.52 10.56 -0.05
C LEU A 221 1.20 11.34 1.09
N ASP A 222 0.95 10.95 2.35
CA ASP A 222 1.61 11.52 3.53
C ASP A 222 3.15 11.46 3.44
N GLU A 223 3.69 10.38 2.89
CA GLU A 223 5.12 10.22 2.66
C GLU A 223 5.62 11.17 1.56
N ILE A 224 4.86 11.30 0.47
CA ILE A 224 5.23 12.13 -0.67
C ILE A 224 5.37 13.60 -0.26
N PHE A 225 4.41 14.13 0.51
CA PHE A 225 4.46 15.50 1.00
C PHE A 225 5.63 15.78 1.97
N ARG A 226 6.22 14.73 2.56
CA ARG A 226 7.33 14.84 3.52
C ARG A 226 8.70 14.71 2.88
N ILE A 227 8.82 14.03 1.75
CA ILE A 227 10.13 13.63 1.20
C ILE A 227 10.37 14.11 -0.23
N ALA A 228 9.33 14.25 -1.06
CA ALA A 228 9.48 14.55 -2.48
C ALA A 228 9.53 16.04 -2.78
N ASP A 229 10.26 16.41 -3.82
CA ASP A 229 10.32 17.78 -4.35
C ASP A 229 9.25 17.97 -5.43
N ARG A 230 9.05 16.95 -6.26
CA ARG A 230 8.15 16.95 -7.41
C ARG A 230 7.43 15.61 -7.50
N VAL A 231 6.20 15.65 -7.99
CA VAL A 231 5.40 14.47 -8.31
C VAL A 231 5.27 14.30 -9.80
N VAL A 232 5.33 13.06 -10.25
CA VAL A 232 5.04 12.60 -11.61
C VAL A 232 3.94 11.56 -11.49
N VAL A 233 2.78 11.82 -12.09
CA VAL A 233 1.61 10.97 -11.99
C VAL A 233 1.40 10.20 -13.29
N MET A 234 1.35 8.88 -13.19
CA MET A 234 1.06 7.98 -14.31
C MET A 234 -0.34 7.39 -14.19
N ARG A 235 -1.04 7.32 -15.32
CA ARG A 235 -2.33 6.63 -15.47
C ARG A 235 -2.44 5.99 -16.83
N ASP A 236 -2.89 4.72 -16.90
CA ASP A 236 -3.09 3.96 -18.14
C ASP A 236 -1.87 3.96 -19.09
N GLY A 237 -0.67 3.91 -18.52
CA GLY A 237 0.60 3.90 -19.25
C GLY A 237 1.05 5.27 -19.78
N ARG A 238 0.42 6.36 -19.36
CA ARG A 238 0.76 7.75 -19.75
C ARG A 238 1.12 8.59 -18.53
N LEU A 239 1.93 9.61 -18.73
CA LEU A 239 2.09 10.69 -17.77
C LEU A 239 0.86 11.62 -17.90
N VAL A 240 0.16 11.84 -16.79
CA VAL A 240 -1.06 12.67 -16.73
C VAL A 240 -0.89 13.94 -15.91
N GLY A 241 0.18 14.04 -15.12
CA GLY A 241 0.49 15.23 -14.34
C GLY A 241 1.93 15.23 -13.86
N GLU A 242 2.50 16.42 -13.78
CA GLU A 242 3.82 16.69 -13.21
C GLU A 242 3.78 18.04 -12.51
N LYS A 243 4.09 18.06 -11.19
CA LYS A 243 4.01 19.28 -10.37
C LYS A 243 5.03 19.27 -9.23
N PRO A 244 5.55 20.44 -8.81
CA PRO A 244 6.22 20.57 -7.53
C PRO A 244 5.28 20.20 -6.38
N VAL A 245 5.77 19.46 -5.38
CA VAL A 245 4.94 19.04 -4.22
C VAL A 245 4.35 20.24 -3.48
N ARG A 246 5.09 21.34 -3.35
CA ARG A 246 4.63 22.58 -2.70
C ARG A 246 3.48 23.28 -3.40
N GLU A 247 3.18 22.94 -4.66
CA GLU A 247 2.17 23.56 -5.52
C GLU A 247 0.95 22.65 -5.72
N THR A 248 0.84 21.58 -4.96
CA THR A 248 -0.25 20.61 -5.03
C THR A 248 -0.74 20.24 -3.64
N ASN A 249 -1.86 19.54 -3.59
CA ASN A 249 -2.46 19.03 -2.36
C ASN A 249 -2.92 17.57 -2.56
N PRO A 250 -3.26 16.84 -1.47
CA PRO A 250 -3.70 15.44 -1.57
C PRO A 250 -4.87 15.23 -2.52
N ASP A 251 -5.90 16.09 -2.48
CA ASP A 251 -7.09 15.97 -3.31
C ASP A 251 -6.79 16.07 -4.79
N GLU A 252 -5.93 17.01 -5.17
CA GLU A 252 -5.50 17.19 -6.55
C GLU A 252 -4.70 15.97 -7.04
N LEU A 253 -3.79 15.44 -6.22
CA LEU A 253 -3.02 14.24 -6.57
C LEU A 253 -3.93 13.03 -6.72
N ILE A 254 -4.89 12.84 -5.83
CA ILE A 254 -5.88 11.78 -5.94
C ILE A 254 -6.67 11.94 -7.24
N GLY A 255 -7.11 13.15 -7.57
CA GLY A 255 -7.80 13.46 -8.83
C GLY A 255 -6.98 13.10 -10.07
N LEU A 256 -5.67 13.37 -10.07
CA LEU A 256 -4.76 13.00 -11.16
C LEU A 256 -4.56 11.47 -11.24
N ILE A 257 -4.36 10.81 -10.09
CA ILE A 257 -4.13 9.36 -10.01
C ILE A 257 -5.35 8.59 -10.52
N VAL A 258 -6.54 8.92 -10.00
CA VAL A 258 -7.78 8.17 -10.28
C VAL A 258 -8.53 8.72 -11.50
N GLY A 259 -8.30 9.98 -11.84
CA GLY A 259 -9.00 10.67 -12.94
C GLY A 259 -10.39 11.18 -12.58
N ARG A 260 -10.71 11.24 -11.29
CA ARG A 260 -11.96 11.78 -10.72
C ARG A 260 -11.63 12.58 -9.48
N SER A 261 -12.48 13.52 -9.09
CA SER A 261 -12.28 14.28 -7.87
C SER A 261 -12.42 13.41 -6.62
N THR A 262 -11.71 13.73 -5.55
CA THR A 262 -11.80 13.05 -4.25
C THR A 262 -13.24 13.03 -3.73
N PHE A 263 -13.98 14.12 -3.99
CA PHE A 263 -15.38 14.25 -3.65
C PHE A 263 -16.28 13.20 -4.34
N GLU A 264 -15.90 12.72 -5.54
CA GLU A 264 -16.59 11.64 -6.26
C GLU A 264 -16.16 10.24 -5.80
N LEU A 265 -15.08 10.14 -5.02
CA LEU A 265 -14.53 8.86 -4.57
C LEU A 265 -15.06 8.43 -3.22
N PHE A 266 -15.29 9.37 -2.32
CA PHE A 266 -15.73 9.13 -0.94
C PHE A 266 -17.06 9.82 -0.71
N HIS A 267 -18.16 9.15 -1.02
CA HIS A 267 -19.48 9.61 -0.64
C HIS A 267 -19.87 9.02 0.71
N LYS A 268 -20.24 9.87 1.67
CA LYS A 268 -21.10 9.40 2.77
C LYS A 268 -22.41 8.95 2.14
N SER A 269 -22.85 7.74 2.44
CA SER A 269 -24.18 7.31 2.03
C SER A 269 -25.22 8.31 2.52
N GLU A 270 -26.03 8.84 1.60
CA GLU A 270 -27.13 9.75 1.93
C GLU A 270 -28.32 9.00 2.57
N SER A 271 -28.25 7.66 2.59
CA SER A 271 -29.27 6.81 3.17
C SER A 271 -29.32 6.97 4.69
N ALA A 272 -30.42 7.46 5.22
CA ALA A 272 -30.61 7.56 6.67
C ALA A 272 -30.61 6.14 7.28
N PRO A 273 -29.81 5.89 8.35
CA PRO A 273 -29.83 4.64 9.06
C PRO A 273 -31.21 4.26 9.57
N GLY A 274 -31.57 2.99 9.44
CA GLY A 274 -32.83 2.43 9.90
C GLY A 274 -32.87 2.15 11.41
N PRO A 275 -33.73 1.24 11.87
CA PRO A 275 -33.79 0.80 13.28
C PRO A 275 -32.51 0.09 13.70
N ALA A 276 -32.29 -0.01 15.03
CA ALA A 276 -31.15 -0.74 15.59
C ALA A 276 -31.22 -2.21 15.18
N ARG A 277 -30.18 -2.70 14.51
CA ARG A 277 -30.02 -4.10 14.11
C ARG A 277 -29.15 -4.87 15.09
N VAL A 278 -28.04 -4.28 15.54
CA VAL A 278 -27.15 -4.85 16.54
C VAL A 278 -27.19 -3.99 17.77
N VAL A 279 -27.43 -4.60 18.93
CA VAL A 279 -27.44 -3.93 20.23
C VAL A 279 -26.41 -4.61 21.12
N VAL A 280 -25.43 -3.85 21.56
CA VAL A 280 -24.34 -4.32 22.42
C VAL A 280 -24.51 -3.72 23.81
N ARG A 281 -24.46 -4.56 24.84
CA ARG A 281 -24.58 -4.13 26.24
C ARG A 281 -23.52 -4.79 27.12
N GLY A 282 -22.73 -3.96 27.79
CA GLY A 282 -21.69 -4.40 28.70
C GLY A 282 -20.63 -5.29 28.05
N LEU A 283 -20.38 -5.15 26.75
CA LEU A 283 -19.43 -6.00 26.03
C LEU A 283 -18.03 -5.75 26.56
N LYS A 284 -17.41 -6.83 27.06
CA LYS A 284 -16.08 -6.79 27.67
C LYS A 284 -15.24 -7.94 27.14
N THR A 285 -14.01 -7.63 26.78
CA THR A 285 -12.96 -8.56 26.39
C THR A 285 -11.81 -8.53 27.40
N HIS A 286 -10.69 -9.18 27.12
CA HIS A 286 -9.52 -9.14 28.00
C HIS A 286 -8.93 -7.73 28.13
N GLY A 287 -8.85 -6.97 27.02
CA GLY A 287 -8.23 -5.64 26.97
C GLY A 287 -9.20 -4.49 26.74
N SER A 288 -10.50 -4.75 26.55
CA SER A 288 -11.48 -3.72 26.19
C SER A 288 -12.82 -3.89 26.88
N GLY A 289 -13.49 -2.78 27.10
CA GLY A 289 -14.82 -2.72 27.69
C GLY A 289 -14.82 -2.46 29.21
N PRO A 290 -16.04 -2.48 29.86
CA PRO A 290 -17.32 -2.72 29.22
C PRO A 290 -17.74 -1.55 28.30
N VAL A 291 -18.36 -1.89 27.16
CA VAL A 291 -18.89 -0.90 26.21
C VAL A 291 -20.33 -1.19 25.83
N ASP A 292 -21.09 -0.11 25.60
CA ASP A 292 -22.48 -0.12 25.17
C ASP A 292 -22.61 0.69 23.89
N PHE A 293 -23.21 0.11 22.86
CA PHE A 293 -23.51 0.80 21.60
C PHE A 293 -24.52 0.02 20.77
N GLU A 294 -25.01 0.64 19.72
CA GLU A 294 -25.87 -0.01 18.74
C GLU A 294 -25.34 0.23 17.32
N ILE A 295 -25.69 -0.65 16.38
CA ILE A 295 -25.46 -0.46 14.95
C ILE A 295 -26.81 -0.62 14.24
N ARG A 296 -27.16 0.35 13.40
CA ARG A 296 -28.45 0.41 12.75
C ARG A 296 -28.44 -0.27 11.37
N GLU A 297 -29.61 -0.58 10.86
CA GLU A 297 -29.76 -1.01 9.47
C GLU A 297 -29.23 0.04 8.50
N GLY A 298 -28.40 -0.37 7.53
CA GLY A 298 -27.82 0.55 6.57
C GLY A 298 -26.82 1.55 7.18
N GLU A 299 -26.36 1.31 8.41
CA GLU A 299 -25.34 2.15 9.06
C GLU A 299 -23.93 1.63 8.80
N LEU A 300 -23.03 2.55 8.53
CA LEU A 300 -21.58 2.36 8.59
C LEU A 300 -21.08 3.03 9.87
N LEU A 301 -20.83 2.22 10.91
CA LEU A 301 -20.30 2.67 12.19
C LEU A 301 -18.78 2.49 12.23
N GLY A 302 -18.05 3.56 12.51
CA GLY A 302 -16.62 3.51 12.76
C GLY A 302 -16.31 3.13 14.22
N LEU A 303 -15.51 2.09 14.44
CA LEU A 303 -14.83 1.81 15.71
C LEU A 303 -13.37 2.21 15.51
N VAL A 304 -12.97 3.36 16.02
CA VAL A 304 -11.72 4.01 15.65
C VAL A 304 -10.86 4.32 16.87
N GLY A 305 -9.54 4.17 16.72
CA GLY A 305 -8.57 4.47 17.77
C GLY A 305 -7.15 4.17 17.31
N LEU A 306 -6.18 4.57 18.10
CA LEU A 306 -4.79 4.16 17.88
C LEU A 306 -4.66 2.64 17.99
N ARG A 307 -3.60 2.09 17.41
CA ARG A 307 -3.35 0.65 17.47
C ARG A 307 -3.26 0.18 18.93
N GLY A 308 -4.06 -0.84 19.28
CA GLY A 308 -4.16 -1.34 20.65
C GLY A 308 -5.05 -0.51 21.58
N ALA A 309 -5.83 0.46 21.05
CA ALA A 309 -6.78 1.23 21.85
C ALA A 309 -8.03 0.43 22.26
N GLY A 310 -8.23 -0.78 21.68
CA GLY A 310 -9.28 -1.72 22.09
C GLY A 310 -10.39 -1.95 21.06
N GLN A 311 -10.54 -1.10 20.06
CA GLN A 311 -11.55 -1.25 18.99
C GLN A 311 -11.40 -2.56 18.22
N GLU A 312 -10.17 -3.06 18.08
CA GLU A 312 -9.86 -4.31 17.37
C GLU A 312 -10.45 -5.52 18.11
N GLU A 313 -10.33 -5.55 19.45
CA GLU A 313 -10.91 -6.62 20.25
C GLU A 313 -12.44 -6.61 20.21
N ILE A 314 -13.06 -5.43 20.26
CA ILE A 314 -14.52 -5.31 20.16
C ILE A 314 -15.01 -5.80 18.80
N GLY A 315 -14.34 -5.44 17.70
CA GLY A 315 -14.67 -5.95 16.37
C GLY A 315 -14.59 -7.48 16.29
N ARG A 316 -13.52 -8.06 16.82
CA ARG A 316 -13.32 -9.51 16.84
C ARG A 316 -14.29 -10.24 17.76
N ALA A 317 -14.72 -9.64 18.89
CA ALA A 317 -15.75 -10.18 19.74
C ALA A 317 -17.12 -10.25 19.04
N LEU A 318 -17.48 -9.23 18.25
CA LEU A 318 -18.71 -9.24 17.41
C LEU A 318 -18.73 -10.42 16.43
N PHE A 319 -17.58 -10.87 15.97
CA PHE A 319 -17.44 -12.03 15.06
C PHE A 319 -17.22 -13.35 15.80
N GLY A 320 -17.16 -13.35 17.15
CA GLY A 320 -16.90 -14.55 17.93
C GLY A 320 -15.48 -15.11 17.75
N ALA A 321 -14.52 -14.27 17.33
CA ALA A 321 -13.13 -14.66 17.16
C ALA A 321 -12.36 -14.62 18.48
N ILE A 322 -12.85 -13.88 19.46
CA ILE A 322 -12.30 -13.83 20.83
C ILE A 322 -13.44 -13.94 21.86
N PRO A 323 -13.16 -14.52 23.04
CA PRO A 323 -14.13 -14.60 24.14
C PRO A 323 -14.54 -13.21 24.63
N HIS A 324 -15.78 -13.07 25.06
CA HIS A 324 -16.32 -11.85 25.60
C HIS A 324 -17.39 -12.12 26.67
N ASP A 325 -17.56 -11.17 27.58
CA ASP A 325 -18.70 -11.05 28.48
C ASP A 325 -19.67 -9.99 27.95
N GLY A 326 -20.87 -9.90 28.54
CA GLY A 326 -21.92 -8.99 28.12
C GLY A 326 -22.90 -9.62 27.16
N SER A 327 -23.74 -8.81 26.52
CA SER A 327 -24.77 -9.29 25.59
C SER A 327 -24.70 -8.60 24.24
N ILE A 328 -24.90 -9.36 23.18
CA ILE A 328 -25.01 -8.89 21.80
C ILE A 328 -26.33 -9.42 21.24
N LEU A 329 -27.20 -8.53 20.81
CA LEU A 329 -28.46 -8.86 20.16
C LEU A 329 -28.34 -8.50 18.68
N ILE A 330 -28.81 -9.37 17.80
CA ILE A 330 -28.95 -9.13 16.35
C ILE A 330 -30.42 -9.33 15.98
N ASP A 331 -31.05 -8.32 15.42
CA ASP A 331 -32.50 -8.29 15.14
C ASP A 331 -33.33 -8.69 16.38
N GLY A 332 -32.93 -8.25 17.57
CA GLY A 332 -33.61 -8.51 18.85
C GLY A 332 -33.37 -9.89 19.45
N ALA A 333 -32.65 -10.79 18.80
CA ALA A 333 -32.30 -12.12 19.28
C ALA A 333 -30.85 -12.17 19.76
N ALA A 334 -30.55 -12.99 20.78
CA ALA A 334 -29.18 -13.27 21.22
C ALA A 334 -28.60 -14.45 20.41
N PRO A 335 -27.74 -14.20 19.41
CA PRO A 335 -27.15 -15.26 18.62
C PRO A 335 -26.03 -15.98 19.39
N ASP A 336 -25.74 -17.22 18.99
CA ASP A 336 -24.50 -17.88 19.40
C ASP A 336 -23.30 -17.25 18.67
N LEU A 337 -22.43 -16.56 19.42
CA LEU A 337 -21.18 -15.97 18.97
C LEU A 337 -19.96 -16.59 19.66
N SER A 338 -20.09 -17.82 20.16
CA SER A 338 -19.02 -18.54 20.85
C SER A 338 -17.85 -18.93 19.93
N SER A 339 -18.01 -18.80 18.62
CA SER A 339 -16.99 -19.09 17.62
C SER A 339 -17.27 -18.37 16.29
N PRO A 340 -16.26 -18.17 15.43
CA PRO A 340 -16.45 -17.63 14.09
C PRO A 340 -17.46 -18.42 13.24
N ARG A 341 -17.49 -19.76 13.39
CA ARG A 341 -18.46 -20.61 12.72
C ARG A 341 -19.90 -20.34 13.16
N ALA A 342 -20.11 -20.12 14.44
CA ALA A 342 -21.42 -19.78 15.01
C ALA A 342 -21.85 -18.38 14.53
N ALA A 343 -20.96 -17.39 14.58
CA ALA A 343 -21.19 -16.03 14.10
C ALA A 343 -21.57 -15.99 12.61
N VAL A 344 -20.88 -16.75 11.75
CA VAL A 344 -21.25 -16.87 10.34
C VAL A 344 -22.66 -17.42 10.15
N ARG A 345 -23.10 -18.40 10.96
CA ARG A 345 -24.47 -18.92 10.93
C ARG A 345 -25.49 -17.90 11.41
N ALA A 346 -25.11 -17.07 12.37
CA ALA A 346 -25.91 -15.95 12.87
C ALA A 346 -26.03 -14.78 11.88
N GLY A 347 -25.31 -14.84 10.74
CA GLY A 347 -25.35 -13.80 9.73
C GLY A 347 -24.29 -12.72 9.91
N VAL A 348 -23.24 -12.96 10.69
CA VAL A 348 -22.09 -12.05 10.83
C VAL A 348 -21.00 -12.44 9.83
N GLY A 349 -20.35 -11.44 9.22
CA GLY A 349 -19.17 -11.61 8.35
C GLY A 349 -18.00 -10.82 8.90
N LEU A 350 -16.76 -11.22 8.55
CA LEU A 350 -15.53 -10.53 8.88
C LEU A 350 -14.67 -10.31 7.64
N LEU A 351 -14.30 -9.07 7.38
CA LEU A 351 -13.18 -8.70 6.53
C LEU A 351 -11.99 -8.49 7.46
N ALA A 352 -11.09 -9.46 7.55
CA ALA A 352 -9.94 -9.36 8.43
C ALA A 352 -8.87 -8.42 7.85
N ARG A 353 -8.13 -7.75 8.72
CA ARG A 353 -7.02 -6.85 8.37
C ARG A 353 -5.95 -7.57 7.56
N ASP A 354 -5.49 -8.73 8.03
CA ASP A 354 -4.55 -9.55 7.27
C ASP A 354 -5.31 -10.50 6.33
N ARG A 355 -5.52 -10.01 5.11
CA ARG A 355 -6.23 -10.82 4.09
C ARG A 355 -5.46 -12.07 3.70
N ALA A 356 -4.10 -12.01 3.72
CA ALA A 356 -3.27 -13.11 3.24
C ALA A 356 -3.31 -14.30 4.21
N GLU A 357 -3.30 -14.02 5.50
CA GLU A 357 -3.32 -15.06 6.53
C GLU A 357 -4.74 -15.50 6.93
N GLU A 358 -5.70 -14.55 6.95
CA GLU A 358 -7.02 -14.83 7.54
C GLU A 358 -8.17 -14.90 6.53
N SER A 359 -8.00 -14.38 5.31
CA SER A 359 -9.14 -14.23 4.40
C SER A 359 -9.03 -14.97 3.08
N ILE A 360 -7.83 -15.27 2.57
CA ILE A 360 -7.63 -15.96 1.31
C ILE A 360 -6.86 -17.28 1.49
N ALA A 361 -7.19 -18.23 0.62
CA ALA A 361 -6.38 -19.43 0.42
C ALA A 361 -5.50 -19.22 -0.82
N SER A 362 -4.25 -18.82 -0.61
CA SER A 362 -3.33 -18.30 -1.63
C SER A 362 -3.13 -19.26 -2.81
N ALA A 363 -3.04 -20.56 -2.53
CA ALA A 363 -2.85 -21.60 -3.55
C ALA A 363 -4.13 -21.93 -4.36
N LEU A 364 -5.28 -21.43 -3.95
CA LEU A 364 -6.56 -21.74 -4.60
C LEU A 364 -6.94 -20.69 -5.64
N ALA A 365 -7.76 -21.12 -6.61
CA ALA A 365 -8.29 -20.24 -7.65
C ALA A 365 -9.27 -19.18 -7.10
N VAL A 366 -9.51 -18.13 -7.87
CA VAL A 366 -10.49 -17.08 -7.56
C VAL A 366 -11.88 -17.68 -7.29
N ARG A 367 -12.35 -18.67 -8.09
CA ARG A 367 -13.64 -19.32 -7.87
C ARG A 367 -13.72 -20.03 -6.52
N GLU A 368 -12.66 -20.70 -6.12
CA GLU A 368 -12.59 -21.42 -4.83
C GLU A 368 -12.57 -20.42 -3.67
N ASN A 369 -11.79 -19.34 -3.78
CA ASN A 369 -11.77 -18.27 -2.79
C ASN A 369 -13.12 -17.54 -2.66
N ALA A 370 -13.87 -17.37 -3.74
CA ALA A 370 -15.21 -16.79 -3.70
C ALA A 370 -16.21 -17.62 -2.88
N TYR A 371 -15.97 -18.94 -2.77
CA TYR A 371 -16.89 -19.89 -2.11
C TYR A 371 -16.24 -20.70 -0.96
N LEU A 372 -15.17 -20.20 -0.35
CA LEU A 372 -14.49 -20.85 0.80
C LEU A 372 -15.43 -21.21 1.95
N ASN A 373 -16.53 -20.49 2.11
CA ASN A 373 -17.48 -20.72 3.18
C ASN A 373 -18.84 -21.16 2.65
N PRO A 374 -19.06 -22.47 2.39
CA PRO A 374 -20.34 -22.98 1.90
C PRO A 374 -21.49 -22.74 2.88
N SER A 375 -21.24 -22.73 4.19
CA SER A 375 -22.27 -22.45 5.20
C SER A 375 -22.80 -21.02 5.10
N ALA A 376 -21.96 -20.05 4.69
CA ALA A 376 -22.37 -18.66 4.49
C ALA A 376 -23.34 -18.52 3.31
N SER A 377 -23.28 -19.42 2.31
CA SER A 377 -24.18 -19.43 1.14
C SER A 377 -25.45 -20.28 1.34
N GLY A 378 -25.75 -20.69 2.59
CA GLY A 378 -26.91 -21.52 2.91
C GLY A 378 -26.80 -22.97 2.43
N ARG A 379 -25.59 -23.43 2.07
CA ARG A 379 -25.36 -24.78 1.57
C ARG A 379 -24.95 -25.73 2.68
N GLY A 380 -25.47 -26.94 2.61
CA GLY A 380 -25.05 -28.04 3.47
C GLY A 380 -23.61 -28.47 3.13
N LEU A 381 -22.89 -29.01 4.11
CA LEU A 381 -21.53 -29.54 3.96
C LEU A 381 -21.37 -30.57 2.84
N LEU A 382 -22.44 -31.26 2.49
CA LEU A 382 -22.48 -32.29 1.45
C LEU A 382 -22.99 -31.77 0.09
N SER A 383 -23.26 -30.49 -0.06
CA SER A 383 -23.70 -29.93 -1.34
C SER A 383 -22.51 -29.78 -2.29
N PHE A 384 -22.45 -30.64 -3.29
CA PHE A 384 -21.41 -30.58 -4.33
C PHE A 384 -21.75 -29.50 -5.37
N LEU A 385 -20.80 -28.63 -5.64
CA LEU A 385 -20.84 -27.67 -6.74
C LEU A 385 -19.81 -28.09 -7.78
N GLY A 386 -20.26 -28.54 -8.95
CA GLY A 386 -19.33 -28.89 -10.03
C GLY A 386 -18.53 -27.66 -10.49
N ARG A 387 -17.26 -27.88 -10.84
CA ARG A 387 -16.27 -26.82 -11.22
C ARG A 387 -16.82 -25.79 -12.22
N GLY A 388 -17.54 -26.24 -13.26
CA GLY A 388 -18.13 -25.33 -14.26
C GLY A 388 -19.24 -24.43 -13.69
N ALA A 389 -20.04 -24.94 -12.74
CA ALA A 389 -21.07 -24.14 -12.08
C ALA A 389 -20.46 -23.14 -11.09
N GLU A 390 -19.41 -23.54 -10.39
CA GLU A 390 -18.64 -22.67 -9.51
C GLU A 390 -17.97 -21.55 -10.31
N ALA A 391 -17.31 -21.86 -11.43
CA ALA A 391 -16.69 -20.88 -12.30
C ALA A 391 -17.69 -19.86 -12.85
N ARG A 392 -18.88 -20.30 -13.33
CA ARG A 392 -19.93 -19.38 -13.79
C ARG A 392 -20.40 -18.42 -12.67
N LYS A 393 -20.59 -18.94 -11.46
CA LYS A 393 -21.00 -18.12 -10.31
C LYS A 393 -19.89 -17.14 -9.90
N ALA A 394 -18.63 -17.58 -9.90
CA ALA A 394 -17.49 -16.72 -9.62
C ALA A 394 -17.33 -15.61 -10.67
N THR A 395 -17.57 -15.92 -11.95
CA THR A 395 -17.57 -14.92 -13.03
C THR A 395 -18.68 -13.87 -12.81
N ALA A 396 -19.89 -14.31 -12.42
CA ALA A 396 -20.99 -13.41 -12.11
C ALA A 396 -20.68 -12.52 -10.90
N LEU A 397 -20.14 -13.10 -9.82
CA LEU A 397 -19.67 -12.35 -8.65
C LEU A 397 -18.58 -11.35 -9.04
N GLY A 398 -17.60 -11.78 -9.83
CA GLY A 398 -16.53 -10.92 -10.33
C GLY A 398 -17.05 -9.73 -11.14
N ALA A 399 -18.09 -9.92 -11.96
CA ALA A 399 -18.75 -8.84 -12.67
C ALA A 399 -19.44 -7.86 -11.71
N THR A 400 -20.11 -8.35 -10.65
CA THR A 400 -20.78 -7.52 -9.64
C THR A 400 -19.79 -6.65 -8.87
N VAL A 401 -18.60 -7.18 -8.52
CA VAL A 401 -17.58 -6.45 -7.76
C VAL A 401 -16.57 -5.72 -8.65
N GLY A 402 -16.74 -5.76 -9.97
CA GLY A 402 -15.80 -5.09 -10.90
C GLY A 402 -14.40 -5.70 -10.90
N LEU A 403 -14.30 -7.04 -10.85
CA LEU A 403 -13.02 -7.76 -10.81
C LEU A 403 -12.26 -7.63 -12.14
N ARG A 404 -10.96 -7.36 -12.08
CA ARG A 404 -10.09 -7.24 -13.27
C ARG A 404 -8.72 -7.86 -13.01
N PRO A 405 -8.35 -8.95 -13.75
CA PRO A 405 -9.16 -9.69 -14.71
C PRO A 405 -10.27 -10.51 -14.04
N ASN A 406 -11.45 -10.61 -14.68
CA ASN A 406 -12.53 -11.49 -14.21
C ASN A 406 -12.29 -12.92 -14.73
N ALA A 407 -11.29 -13.59 -14.13
CA ALA A 407 -10.79 -14.90 -14.53
C ALA A 407 -10.92 -15.90 -13.35
N PRO A 408 -11.99 -16.70 -13.30
CA PRO A 408 -12.30 -17.55 -12.13
C PRO A 408 -11.29 -18.67 -11.88
N GLU A 409 -10.55 -19.08 -12.89
CA GLU A 409 -9.54 -20.15 -12.79
C GLU A 409 -8.14 -19.63 -12.41
N LEU A 410 -7.95 -18.30 -12.39
CA LEU A 410 -6.68 -17.71 -12.01
C LEU A 410 -6.40 -17.97 -10.52
N PRO A 411 -5.17 -18.37 -10.11
CA PRO A 411 -4.78 -18.37 -8.70
C PRO A 411 -4.98 -16.97 -8.09
N ILE A 412 -5.54 -16.90 -6.88
CA ILE A 412 -5.92 -15.61 -6.28
C ILE A 412 -4.71 -14.69 -6.04
N GLU A 413 -3.54 -15.26 -5.77
CA GLU A 413 -2.29 -14.51 -5.62
C GLU A 413 -1.81 -13.84 -6.92
N GLY A 414 -2.31 -14.27 -8.08
CA GLY A 414 -2.11 -13.59 -9.37
C GLY A 414 -2.91 -12.29 -9.54
N LEU A 415 -3.84 -12.00 -8.63
CA LEU A 415 -4.59 -10.75 -8.60
C LEU A 415 -3.85 -9.66 -7.80
N SER A 416 -4.03 -8.39 -8.19
CA SER A 416 -3.61 -7.26 -7.34
C SER A 416 -4.34 -7.27 -5.99
N GLY A 417 -3.74 -6.64 -4.96
CA GLY A 417 -4.33 -6.57 -3.63
C GLY A 417 -5.76 -6.03 -3.59
N GLY A 418 -6.06 -4.99 -4.39
CA GLY A 418 -7.41 -4.46 -4.53
C GLY A 418 -8.40 -5.46 -5.13
N ASN A 419 -7.98 -6.24 -6.13
CA ASN A 419 -8.83 -7.27 -6.71
C ASN A 419 -9.02 -8.48 -5.77
N GLN A 420 -8.00 -8.87 -5.00
CA GLN A 420 -8.15 -9.85 -3.93
C GLN A 420 -9.20 -9.40 -2.90
N GLN A 421 -9.11 -8.13 -2.47
CA GLN A 421 -10.05 -7.55 -1.51
C GLN A 421 -11.49 -7.54 -2.05
N LYS A 422 -11.69 -7.21 -3.33
CA LYS A 422 -13.01 -7.29 -3.99
C LYS A 422 -13.59 -8.70 -3.96
N VAL A 423 -12.78 -9.75 -4.14
CA VAL A 423 -13.25 -11.14 -4.03
C VAL A 423 -13.74 -11.43 -2.61
N ILE A 424 -12.99 -10.99 -1.59
CA ILE A 424 -13.35 -11.19 -0.17
C ILE A 424 -14.64 -10.44 0.18
N VAL A 425 -14.73 -9.15 -0.19
CA VAL A 425 -15.94 -8.33 0.00
C VAL A 425 -17.13 -8.98 -0.70
N GLY A 426 -16.97 -9.32 -1.98
CA GLY A 426 -18.02 -9.95 -2.78
C GLY A 426 -18.52 -11.28 -2.18
N ARG A 427 -17.62 -12.10 -1.63
CA ARG A 427 -17.96 -13.35 -0.94
C ARG A 427 -18.95 -13.12 0.20
N TRP A 428 -18.74 -12.07 1.01
CA TRP A 428 -19.64 -11.76 2.12
C TRP A 428 -20.93 -11.10 1.66
N LEU A 429 -20.87 -10.16 0.73
CA LEU A 429 -22.06 -9.47 0.20
C LEU A 429 -23.03 -10.45 -0.51
N ALA A 430 -22.50 -11.46 -1.21
CA ALA A 430 -23.30 -12.47 -1.88
C ALA A 430 -24.06 -13.43 -0.93
N THR A 431 -23.83 -13.34 0.39
CA THR A 431 -24.34 -14.34 1.35
C THR A 431 -25.38 -13.79 2.33
N GLY A 432 -25.93 -12.59 2.09
CA GLY A 432 -27.05 -12.03 2.87
C GLY A 432 -26.72 -11.85 4.36
N ARG A 433 -25.57 -11.20 4.66
CA ARG A 433 -25.16 -10.92 6.03
C ARG A 433 -26.08 -9.88 6.68
N ARG A 434 -26.17 -9.95 8.01
CA ARG A 434 -26.87 -8.97 8.85
C ARG A 434 -25.92 -7.92 9.39
N LEU A 435 -24.70 -8.37 9.78
CA LEU A 435 -23.59 -7.55 10.23
C LEU A 435 -22.33 -7.91 9.45
N LEU A 436 -21.59 -6.92 9.01
CA LEU A 436 -20.24 -7.07 8.48
C LEU A 436 -19.27 -6.28 9.36
N VAL A 437 -18.33 -6.96 9.98
CA VAL A 437 -17.19 -6.34 10.64
C VAL A 437 -16.07 -6.22 9.62
N ALA A 438 -15.53 -5.03 9.41
CA ALA A 438 -14.50 -4.75 8.42
C ALA A 438 -13.28 -4.11 9.12
N GLU A 439 -12.23 -4.90 9.29
CA GLU A 439 -10.97 -4.44 9.88
C GLU A 439 -10.09 -3.85 8.78
N ASP A 440 -9.83 -2.53 8.84
CA ASP A 440 -9.05 -1.78 7.84
C ASP A 440 -9.34 -2.26 6.40
N PRO A 441 -10.59 -2.15 5.91
CA PRO A 441 -11.06 -2.84 4.70
C PRO A 441 -10.31 -2.45 3.42
N THR A 442 -9.56 -1.38 3.45
CA THR A 442 -8.79 -0.85 2.33
C THR A 442 -7.27 -0.86 2.57
N ALA A 443 -6.81 -1.57 3.62
CA ALA A 443 -5.38 -1.67 3.92
C ALA A 443 -4.61 -2.32 2.75
N GLY A 444 -3.53 -1.67 2.33
CA GLY A 444 -2.63 -2.18 1.29
C GLY A 444 -3.28 -2.29 -0.10
N VAL A 445 -4.28 -1.45 -0.40
CA VAL A 445 -4.84 -1.28 -1.73
C VAL A 445 -4.61 0.13 -2.25
N ASP A 446 -4.57 0.30 -3.56
CA ASP A 446 -4.43 1.63 -4.17
C ASP A 446 -5.70 2.46 -4.03
N VAL A 447 -5.57 3.78 -4.27
CA VAL A 447 -6.66 4.75 -4.07
C VAL A 447 -7.89 4.43 -4.92
N GLY A 448 -7.70 3.97 -6.17
CA GLY A 448 -8.81 3.60 -7.04
C GLY A 448 -9.56 2.36 -6.53
N ALA A 449 -8.81 1.35 -6.05
CA ALA A 449 -9.42 0.16 -5.46
C ALA A 449 -10.14 0.50 -4.13
N LYS A 450 -9.62 1.45 -3.32
CA LYS A 450 -10.33 1.96 -2.13
C LYS A 450 -11.73 2.46 -2.49
N ALA A 451 -11.83 3.34 -3.47
CA ALA A 451 -13.10 3.89 -3.93
C ALA A 451 -14.08 2.81 -4.44
N GLU A 452 -13.58 1.79 -5.15
CA GLU A 452 -14.42 0.70 -5.63
C GLU A 452 -14.92 -0.18 -4.47
N ILE A 453 -14.10 -0.44 -3.45
CA ILE A 453 -14.49 -1.20 -2.25
C ILE A 453 -15.57 -0.43 -1.48
N TYR A 454 -15.43 0.88 -1.30
CA TYR A 454 -16.44 1.69 -0.60
C TYR A 454 -17.77 1.72 -1.34
N ARG A 455 -17.77 1.83 -2.67
CA ARG A 455 -19.01 1.71 -3.46
C ARG A 455 -19.69 0.35 -3.29
N LEU A 456 -18.93 -0.74 -3.11
CA LEU A 456 -19.51 -2.05 -2.80
C LEU A 456 -20.15 -2.07 -1.41
N ILE A 457 -19.49 -1.46 -0.42
CA ILE A 457 -20.03 -1.32 0.94
C ILE A 457 -21.28 -0.43 0.90
N GLU A 458 -21.27 0.70 0.22
CA GLU A 458 -22.41 1.63 0.08
C GLU A 458 -23.65 0.92 -0.50
N ARG A 459 -23.50 0.17 -1.59
CA ARG A 459 -24.60 -0.66 -2.12
C ARG A 459 -25.12 -1.69 -1.12
N ALA A 460 -24.24 -2.18 -0.25
CA ALA A 460 -24.66 -3.11 0.80
C ALA A 460 -25.43 -2.40 1.92
N LEU A 461 -25.06 -1.15 2.23
CA LEU A 461 -25.82 -0.30 3.18
C LEU A 461 -27.22 0.01 2.63
N GLU A 462 -27.35 0.35 1.34
CA GLU A 462 -28.65 0.50 0.65
C GLU A 462 -29.51 -0.78 0.76
N ALA A 463 -28.86 -1.94 0.73
CA ALA A 463 -29.52 -3.24 0.98
C ALA A 463 -29.71 -3.53 2.48
N LYS A 464 -29.58 -2.52 3.35
CA LYS A 464 -29.78 -2.56 4.80
C LYS A 464 -28.76 -3.40 5.57
N LEU A 465 -27.59 -3.71 5.02
CA LEU A 465 -26.51 -4.34 5.79
C LEU A 465 -26.03 -3.36 6.88
N ALA A 466 -25.87 -3.84 8.12
CA ALA A 466 -25.15 -3.11 9.16
C ALA A 466 -23.65 -3.37 9.02
N VAL A 467 -22.82 -2.34 9.06
CA VAL A 467 -21.37 -2.46 8.90
C VAL A 467 -20.64 -1.76 10.06
N ALA A 468 -19.74 -2.49 10.71
CA ALA A 468 -18.78 -1.93 11.67
C ALA A 468 -17.40 -1.88 11.02
N VAL A 469 -16.87 -0.70 10.76
CA VAL A 469 -15.49 -0.51 10.32
C VAL A 469 -14.59 -0.33 11.54
N VAL A 470 -13.63 -1.23 11.69
CA VAL A 470 -12.61 -1.16 12.74
C VAL A 470 -11.35 -0.62 12.08
N SER A 471 -10.97 0.62 12.39
CA SER A 471 -9.88 1.28 11.68
C SER A 471 -8.95 2.08 12.59
N THR A 472 -7.69 2.17 12.13
CA THR A 472 -6.69 3.10 12.65
C THR A 472 -6.49 4.30 11.71
N ASP A 473 -7.18 4.32 10.57
CA ASP A 473 -7.17 5.40 9.58
C ASP A 473 -8.28 6.41 9.90
N PHE A 474 -7.92 7.50 10.56
CA PHE A 474 -8.86 8.54 11.00
C PHE A 474 -9.48 9.29 9.82
N GLU A 475 -8.73 9.46 8.73
CA GLU A 475 -9.20 10.11 7.51
C GLU A 475 -10.28 9.25 6.84
N GLU A 476 -10.04 7.95 6.71
CA GLU A 476 -11.00 6.99 6.18
C GLU A 476 -12.33 7.08 6.94
N VAL A 477 -12.29 6.97 8.27
CA VAL A 477 -13.48 7.00 9.12
C VAL A 477 -14.24 8.32 9.00
N GLY A 478 -13.51 9.45 8.99
CA GLY A 478 -14.12 10.79 8.85
C GLY A 478 -14.92 10.97 7.56
N HIS A 479 -14.45 10.35 6.47
CA HIS A 479 -15.05 10.52 5.14
C HIS A 479 -16.20 9.56 4.83
N ILE A 480 -16.18 8.32 5.36
CA ILE A 480 -17.15 7.30 4.93
C ILE A 480 -18.19 6.92 5.99
N CYS A 481 -17.89 7.08 7.29
CA CYS A 481 -18.78 6.62 8.34
C CYS A 481 -19.93 7.60 8.59
N HIS A 482 -21.09 7.06 8.97
CA HIS A 482 -22.22 7.87 9.45
C HIS A 482 -21.96 8.41 10.85
N ARG A 483 -21.30 7.56 11.67
CA ARG A 483 -21.00 7.80 13.08
C ARG A 483 -19.70 7.06 13.44
N ALA A 484 -18.95 7.58 14.40
CA ALA A 484 -17.75 6.95 14.91
C ALA A 484 -17.70 6.90 16.43
N LEU A 485 -17.28 5.79 16.96
CA LEU A 485 -16.94 5.59 18.37
C LEU A 485 -15.42 5.60 18.50
N VAL A 486 -14.90 6.60 19.21
CA VAL A 486 -13.46 6.76 19.41
C VAL A 486 -13.03 5.98 20.65
N PHE A 487 -12.07 5.08 20.46
CA PHE A 487 -11.54 4.22 21.51
C PHE A 487 -10.21 4.75 22.05
N ASN A 488 -10.04 4.60 23.36
CA ASN A 488 -8.76 4.74 24.04
C ASN A 488 -8.71 3.84 25.27
N ARG A 489 -7.60 3.11 25.45
CA ARG A 489 -7.36 2.21 26.58
C ARG A 489 -8.56 1.27 26.89
N GLY A 490 -9.13 0.71 25.85
CA GLY A 490 -10.25 -0.23 25.94
C GLY A 490 -11.62 0.39 26.18
N ARG A 491 -11.76 1.70 26.18
CA ARG A 491 -13.04 2.41 26.46
C ARG A 491 -13.46 3.30 25.28
N ILE A 492 -14.75 3.49 25.11
CA ILE A 492 -15.29 4.53 24.22
C ILE A 492 -15.15 5.85 24.97
N ILE A 493 -14.40 6.81 24.39
CA ILE A 493 -14.14 8.13 24.98
C ILE A 493 -14.93 9.23 24.29
N ALA A 494 -15.38 9.01 23.06
CA ALA A 494 -16.21 9.95 22.31
C ALA A 494 -17.08 9.21 21.29
N GLU A 495 -18.22 9.80 20.98
CA GLU A 495 -19.09 9.44 19.87
C GLU A 495 -19.24 10.67 18.99
N LEU A 496 -18.89 10.56 17.70
CA LEU A 496 -18.93 11.63 16.71
C LEU A 496 -19.96 11.31 15.63
N ASN A 497 -20.83 12.27 15.32
CA ASN A 497 -21.96 12.09 14.42
C ASN A 497 -22.04 13.22 13.37
N GLY A 498 -22.56 12.91 12.20
CA GLY A 498 -22.96 13.91 11.19
C GLY A 498 -21.84 14.90 10.84
N SER A 499 -22.06 16.18 11.09
CA SER A 499 -21.09 17.26 10.82
C SER A 499 -19.93 17.32 11.81
N GLU A 500 -20.05 16.69 12.97
CA GLU A 500 -18.97 16.61 13.96
C GLU A 500 -17.93 15.54 13.58
N LEU A 501 -18.29 14.59 12.72
CA LEU A 501 -17.40 13.55 12.27
C LEU A 501 -16.51 14.05 11.13
N THR A 502 -15.39 14.66 11.49
CA THR A 502 -14.30 15.07 10.62
C THR A 502 -13.00 14.39 11.03
N THR A 503 -12.04 14.35 10.15
CA THR A 503 -10.71 13.80 10.45
C THR A 503 -10.09 14.48 11.66
N GLU A 504 -10.18 15.82 11.73
CA GLU A 504 -9.64 16.64 12.82
C GLU A 504 -10.30 16.31 14.15
N SER A 505 -11.64 16.15 14.16
CA SER A 505 -12.39 15.81 15.38
C SER A 505 -12.03 14.42 15.90
N VAL A 506 -11.86 13.45 15.00
CA VAL A 506 -11.45 12.09 15.37
C VAL A 506 -10.04 12.11 15.97
N ILE A 507 -9.08 12.81 15.33
CA ILE A 507 -7.71 12.97 15.84
C ILE A 507 -7.72 13.66 17.21
N ALA A 508 -8.46 14.77 17.34
CA ALA A 508 -8.55 15.50 18.60
C ALA A 508 -9.12 14.62 19.72
N ALA A 509 -10.19 13.88 19.45
CA ALA A 509 -10.77 12.96 20.42
C ALA A 509 -9.79 11.83 20.79
N ALA A 510 -9.13 11.19 19.82
CA ALA A 510 -8.18 10.12 20.07
C ALA A 510 -6.96 10.58 20.88
N SER A 511 -6.53 11.84 20.70
CA SER A 511 -5.37 12.45 21.37
C SER A 511 -5.70 13.08 22.72
N ALA A 512 -6.95 13.47 22.98
CA ALA A 512 -7.35 14.23 24.18
C ALA A 512 -7.12 13.50 25.52
N SER A 513 -6.81 12.20 25.50
CA SER A 513 -6.60 11.41 26.72
C SER A 513 -5.13 11.22 27.13
N GLU A 514 -4.17 11.81 26.43
CA GLU A 514 -2.78 11.83 26.89
C GLU A 514 -2.51 12.86 28.00
N ALA A 515 -3.48 13.73 28.29
CA ALA A 515 -3.34 14.86 29.24
C ALA A 515 -4.07 14.67 30.57
N ALA A 516 -4.62 13.49 30.91
CA ALA A 516 -5.32 13.24 32.18
C ALA A 516 -4.73 12.06 32.97
#